data_48424d9a909dfff8e60b62a8646e62ea
#
_entry.id   48424d9a909dfff8e60b62a8646e62ea
#
_cell.length_a   1.000
_cell.length_b   1.000
_cell.length_c   1.000
_cell.angle_alpha   90.00
_cell.angle_beta   90.00
_cell.angle_gamma   90.00
#
_symmetry.space_group_name_H-M   'P 1'
#
loop_
_entity.id
_entity.type
_entity.pdbx_description
1 polymer ?
#
loop_
_entity_poly.entity_id
_entity_poly.type
_entity_poly.pdbx_seq_one_letter_code
_entity_poly.pdbx_strand_id
1 'polypeptide(L)'
;MPKPVQKPHPELMIGGGGEKVTLRIAAQHADHWNVWGGPETLTHKGRILDEHCAKVGRDPKQILRSAVMVLGFADDRAGVERIQQSYMKRMGADEAKARDTVLAGSVSQIRDKLAKLQAAGVGMLFIPTFLLPTDRHGALDRFMSEIAPAFRS
;
A
#
# COMPACT_ATOMS: atom_id res chain seq x y z
N MET A 1 -30.67 -15.17 12.71
CA MET A 1 -29.61 -14.36 12.11
C MET A 1 -28.92 -15.14 11.02
N PRO A 2 -28.77 -14.57 9.82
CA PRO A 2 -28.01 -15.25 8.76
C PRO A 2 -26.56 -15.43 9.20
N LYS A 3 -26.01 -16.63 8.97
CA LYS A 3 -24.60 -16.95 9.28
C LYS A 3 -23.76 -16.76 8.02
N PRO A 4 -22.46 -16.37 8.15
CA PRO A 4 -21.57 -16.30 7.00
C PRO A 4 -21.45 -17.64 6.28
N VAL A 5 -21.40 -17.60 4.96
CA VAL A 5 -21.15 -18.79 4.13
C VAL A 5 -19.66 -19.18 4.19
N GLN A 6 -18.78 -18.18 4.27
CA GLN A 6 -17.33 -18.37 4.38
C GLN A 6 -16.92 -19.03 5.71
N LYS A 7 -15.98 -19.97 5.65
CA LYS A 7 -15.45 -20.67 6.81
C LYS A 7 -13.95 -20.44 6.91
N PRO A 8 -13.40 -20.23 8.14
CA PRO A 8 -14.11 -20.20 9.44
C PRO A 8 -14.96 -18.93 9.65
N HIS A 9 -14.64 -17.84 8.95
CA HIS A 9 -15.32 -16.53 8.97
C HIS A 9 -15.00 -15.77 7.66
N PRO A 10 -15.72 -14.67 7.32
CA PRO A 10 -15.30 -13.76 6.27
C PRO A 10 -13.93 -13.18 6.56
N GLU A 11 -13.12 -12.93 5.51
CA GLU A 11 -11.82 -12.28 5.69
C GLU A 11 -11.96 -10.92 6.38
N LEU A 12 -11.15 -10.72 7.42
CA LEU A 12 -11.13 -9.51 8.22
C LEU A 12 -9.94 -8.62 7.81
N MET A 13 -10.24 -7.50 7.14
CA MET A 13 -9.24 -6.49 6.85
C MET A 13 -9.21 -5.45 7.96
N ILE A 14 -8.02 -5.17 8.50
CA ILE A 14 -7.78 -4.08 9.45
C ILE A 14 -6.90 -3.03 8.79
N GLY A 15 -7.47 -1.81 8.67
CA GLY A 15 -6.78 -0.65 8.11
C GLY A 15 -6.15 0.23 9.18
N GLY A 16 -4.98 0.78 8.88
CA GLY A 16 -4.30 1.76 9.72
C GLY A 16 -2.92 1.36 10.20
N GLY A 17 -2.17 2.38 10.63
CA GLY A 17 -0.76 2.24 10.97
C GLY A 17 -0.42 2.54 12.44
N GLY A 18 -1.39 2.54 13.34
CA GLY A 18 -1.17 2.77 14.78
C GLY A 18 -0.39 1.64 15.44
N GLU A 19 0.86 1.92 15.84
CA GLU A 19 1.84 0.90 16.22
C GLU A 19 1.47 0.15 17.51
N LYS A 20 0.94 0.86 18.49
CA LYS A 20 0.62 0.29 19.81
C LYS A 20 -0.71 -0.46 19.86
N VAL A 21 -1.71 0.00 19.09
CA VAL A 21 -3.07 -0.52 19.16
C VAL A 21 -3.47 -1.22 17.88
N THR A 22 -3.46 -0.51 16.74
CA THR A 22 -3.94 -1.06 15.47
C THR A 22 -3.15 -2.28 15.04
N LEU A 23 -1.81 -2.20 15.05
CA LEU A 23 -0.97 -3.34 14.64
C LEU A 23 -1.07 -4.51 15.62
N ARG A 24 -1.26 -4.26 16.92
CA ARG A 24 -1.51 -5.32 17.89
C ARG A 24 -2.83 -6.05 17.62
N ILE A 25 -3.91 -5.31 17.29
CA ILE A 25 -5.21 -5.89 16.95
C ILE A 25 -5.10 -6.65 15.61
N ALA A 26 -4.38 -6.09 14.64
CA ALA A 26 -4.13 -6.76 13.36
C ALA A 26 -3.39 -8.11 13.55
N ALA A 27 -2.36 -8.14 14.39
CA ALA A 27 -1.64 -9.37 14.71
C ALA A 27 -2.54 -10.45 15.34
N GLN A 28 -3.53 -10.04 16.13
CA GLN A 28 -4.46 -10.97 16.79
C GLN A 28 -5.56 -11.49 15.88
N HIS A 29 -6.09 -10.66 14.97
CA HIS A 29 -7.38 -10.91 14.35
C HIS A 29 -7.42 -10.74 12.84
N ALA A 30 -6.49 -9.99 12.21
CA ALA A 30 -6.59 -9.67 10.80
C ALA A 30 -6.15 -10.82 9.90
N ASP A 31 -6.89 -11.09 8.85
CA ASP A 31 -6.44 -11.88 7.69
C ASP A 31 -5.69 -10.97 6.70
N HIS A 32 -5.99 -9.65 6.73
CA HIS A 32 -5.42 -8.66 5.85
C HIS A 32 -5.15 -7.34 6.61
N TRP A 33 -3.92 -6.86 6.55
CA TRP A 33 -3.55 -5.53 7.06
C TRP A 33 -3.31 -4.56 5.91
N ASN A 34 -3.95 -3.39 5.99
CA ASN A 34 -3.89 -2.34 4.98
C ASN A 34 -3.40 -1.02 5.58
N VAL A 35 -2.48 -0.33 4.91
CA VAL A 35 -1.99 0.97 5.37
C VAL A 35 -1.65 1.90 4.21
N TRP A 36 -1.84 3.21 4.42
CA TRP A 36 -1.34 4.27 3.54
C TRP A 36 0.16 4.45 3.75
N GLY A 37 0.93 4.19 2.70
CA GLY A 37 2.38 4.36 2.73
C GLY A 37 3.07 3.56 1.64
N GLY A 38 4.33 3.87 1.43
CA GLY A 38 5.22 3.19 0.50
C GLY A 38 6.22 2.29 1.23
N PRO A 39 7.36 2.01 0.58
CA PRO A 39 8.34 1.04 1.08
C PRO A 39 8.86 1.33 2.49
N GLU A 40 9.09 2.60 2.83
CA GLU A 40 9.61 2.99 4.15
C GLU A 40 8.59 2.69 5.25
N THR A 41 7.34 3.12 5.05
CA THR A 41 6.23 2.85 5.98
C THR A 41 5.99 1.35 6.14
N LEU A 42 5.94 0.61 5.04
CA LEU A 42 5.63 -0.83 5.08
C LEU A 42 6.77 -1.63 5.72
N THR A 43 8.03 -1.28 5.47
CA THR A 43 9.18 -1.91 6.13
C THR A 43 9.16 -1.67 7.64
N HIS A 44 9.00 -0.40 8.06
CA HIS A 44 8.99 -0.04 9.48
C HIS A 44 7.82 -0.67 10.23
N LYS A 45 6.60 -0.46 9.74
CA LYS A 45 5.38 -0.95 10.41
C LYS A 45 5.19 -2.45 10.26
N GLY A 46 5.68 -3.03 9.16
CA GLY A 46 5.71 -4.48 8.96
C GLY A 46 6.53 -5.19 10.04
N ARG A 47 7.71 -4.65 10.38
CA ARG A 47 8.53 -5.19 11.49
C ARG A 47 7.78 -5.13 12.82
N ILE A 48 7.08 -4.03 13.11
CA ILE A 48 6.30 -3.90 14.35
C ILE A 48 5.12 -4.89 14.37
N LEU A 49 4.47 -5.10 13.22
CA LEU A 49 3.42 -6.14 13.10
C LEU A 49 3.99 -7.53 13.39
N ASP A 50 5.19 -7.85 12.86
CA ASP A 50 5.87 -9.13 13.12
C ASP A 50 6.19 -9.32 14.62
N GLU A 51 6.64 -8.25 15.28
CA GLU A 51 6.88 -8.26 16.73
C GLU A 51 5.59 -8.53 17.53
N HIS A 52 4.46 -7.96 17.09
CA HIS A 52 3.15 -8.25 17.71
C HIS A 52 2.69 -9.67 17.42
N CYS A 53 2.90 -10.19 16.21
CA CYS A 53 2.59 -11.58 15.86
C CYS A 53 3.38 -12.56 16.74
N ALA A 54 4.68 -12.32 16.92
CA ALA A 54 5.52 -13.14 17.79
C ALA A 54 5.00 -13.19 19.25
N LYS A 55 4.53 -12.05 19.77
CA LYS A 55 3.95 -11.98 21.13
C LYS A 55 2.68 -12.80 21.32
N VAL A 56 1.92 -13.05 20.24
CA VAL A 56 0.67 -13.82 20.27
C VAL A 56 0.82 -15.22 19.68
N GLY A 57 2.04 -15.61 19.30
CA GLY A 57 2.33 -16.94 18.73
C GLY A 57 1.76 -17.16 17.33
N ARG A 58 1.55 -16.09 16.55
CA ARG A 58 0.99 -16.17 15.19
C ARG A 58 2.09 -16.01 14.12
N ASP A 59 2.04 -16.83 13.07
CA ASP A 59 2.90 -16.63 11.90
C ASP A 59 2.47 -15.35 11.14
N PRO A 60 3.35 -14.35 11.02
CA PRO A 60 3.03 -13.11 10.31
C PRO A 60 2.73 -13.31 8.80
N LYS A 61 3.14 -14.43 8.20
CA LYS A 61 2.83 -14.78 6.80
C LYS A 61 1.35 -15.10 6.59
N GLN A 62 0.60 -15.36 7.64
CA GLN A 62 -0.85 -15.55 7.59
C GLN A 62 -1.62 -14.24 7.38
N ILE A 63 -0.93 -13.09 7.45
CA ILE A 63 -1.55 -11.78 7.29
C ILE A 63 -1.12 -11.20 5.93
N LEU A 64 -2.06 -11.11 4.98
CA LEU A 64 -1.83 -10.40 3.72
C LEU A 64 -1.54 -8.93 4.03
N ARG A 65 -0.44 -8.40 3.49
CA ARG A 65 -0.09 -6.98 3.63
C ARG A 65 -0.40 -6.22 2.35
N SER A 66 -1.03 -5.09 2.50
CA SER A 66 -1.32 -4.21 1.37
C SER A 66 -0.94 -2.76 1.65
N ALA A 67 -0.56 -2.08 0.57
CA ALA A 67 -0.28 -0.67 0.56
C ALA A 67 -1.34 0.10 -0.20
N VAL A 68 -1.72 1.29 0.30
CA VAL A 68 -2.49 2.26 -0.46
C VAL A 68 -1.52 3.33 -0.96
N MET A 69 -1.41 3.49 -2.28
CA MET A 69 -0.52 4.44 -2.91
C MET A 69 -1.22 5.25 -4.00
N VAL A 70 -0.75 6.46 -4.23
CA VAL A 70 -1.28 7.35 -5.27
C VAL A 70 -0.40 7.22 -6.52
N LEU A 71 -1.00 6.76 -7.62
CA LEU A 71 -0.32 6.58 -8.89
C LEU A 71 -0.24 7.88 -9.69
N GLY A 72 0.90 8.12 -10.34
CA GLY A 72 1.04 9.16 -11.35
C GLY A 72 2.25 8.93 -12.24
N PHE A 73 2.11 9.18 -13.54
CA PHE A 73 3.22 9.11 -14.48
C PHE A 73 3.81 10.50 -14.71
N ALA A 74 5.13 10.57 -14.71
CA ALA A 74 5.89 11.78 -15.02
C ALA A 74 7.25 11.39 -15.61
N ASP A 75 7.66 12.12 -16.64
CA ASP A 75 8.92 11.85 -17.33
C ASP A 75 10.08 12.71 -16.77
N ASP A 76 9.75 13.71 -15.94
CA ASP A 76 10.71 14.59 -15.30
C ASP A 76 10.44 14.77 -13.79
N ARG A 77 11.43 15.33 -13.10
CA ARG A 77 11.37 15.63 -11.67
C ARG A 77 10.26 16.62 -11.33
N ALA A 78 10.06 17.63 -12.16
CA ALA A 78 9.03 18.66 -11.92
C ALA A 78 7.62 18.06 -11.96
N GLY A 79 7.37 17.08 -12.85
CA GLY A 79 6.13 16.32 -12.90
C GLY A 79 5.88 15.50 -11.64
N VAL A 80 6.90 14.80 -11.16
CA VAL A 80 6.82 14.06 -9.89
C VAL A 80 6.50 15.00 -8.72
N GLU A 81 7.19 16.13 -8.63
CA GLU A 81 6.96 17.14 -7.58
C GLU A 81 5.53 17.69 -7.62
N ARG A 82 4.98 17.99 -8.81
CA ARG A 82 3.58 18.42 -8.96
C ARG A 82 2.58 17.39 -8.43
N ILE A 83 2.80 16.10 -8.71
CA ILE A 83 1.94 15.02 -8.22
C ILE A 83 2.03 14.94 -6.69
N GLN A 84 3.22 15.00 -6.11
CA GLN A 84 3.43 15.00 -4.66
C GLN A 84 2.78 16.21 -3.99
N GLN A 85 2.93 17.40 -4.54
CA GLN A 85 2.28 18.61 -4.03
C GLN A 85 0.76 18.52 -4.06
N SER A 86 0.19 17.97 -5.14
CA SER A 86 -1.24 17.71 -5.23
C SER A 86 -1.74 16.78 -4.13
N TYR A 87 -0.99 15.69 -3.87
CA TYR A 87 -1.27 14.77 -2.79
C TYR A 87 -1.20 15.46 -1.42
N MET A 88 -0.12 16.20 -1.14
CA MET A 88 0.07 16.93 0.11
C MET A 88 -1.10 17.91 0.37
N LYS A 89 -1.49 18.68 -0.65
CA LYS A 89 -2.60 19.63 -0.56
C LYS A 89 -3.95 18.94 -0.27
N ARG A 90 -4.19 17.79 -0.90
CA ARG A 90 -5.47 17.07 -0.77
C ARG A 90 -5.60 16.28 0.54
N MET A 91 -4.47 15.74 1.02
CA MET A 91 -4.45 14.81 2.15
C MET A 91 -3.88 15.43 3.44
N GLY A 92 -3.40 16.67 3.40
CA GLY A 92 -2.74 17.29 4.54
C GLY A 92 -1.44 16.57 4.94
N ALA A 93 -0.77 15.93 3.97
CA ALA A 93 0.45 15.18 4.20
C ALA A 93 1.69 16.09 4.13
N ASP A 94 2.73 15.74 4.86
CA ASP A 94 4.05 16.35 4.71
C ASP A 94 4.82 15.78 3.50
N GLU A 95 5.97 16.36 3.21
CA GLU A 95 6.81 15.98 2.08
C GLU A 95 7.34 14.54 2.20
N ALA A 96 7.76 14.12 3.40
CA ALA A 96 8.28 12.78 3.62
C ALA A 96 7.20 11.71 3.34
N LYS A 97 5.99 11.94 3.84
CA LYS A 97 4.85 11.07 3.59
C LYS A 97 4.42 11.08 2.12
N ALA A 98 4.44 12.24 1.46
CA ALA A 98 4.15 12.32 0.03
C ALA A 98 5.18 11.54 -0.79
N ARG A 99 6.47 11.70 -0.49
CA ARG A 99 7.55 10.96 -1.14
C ARG A 99 7.43 9.45 -0.95
N ASP A 100 7.06 8.99 0.22
CA ASP A 100 6.85 7.55 0.49
C ASP A 100 5.58 7.04 -0.20
N THR A 101 4.43 7.72 -0.04
CA THR A 101 3.11 7.22 -0.47
C THR A 101 2.82 7.40 -1.96
N VAL A 102 3.40 8.42 -2.61
CA VAL A 102 3.15 8.68 -4.04
C VAL A 102 4.01 7.79 -4.91
N LEU A 103 3.37 6.98 -5.74
CA LEU A 103 3.96 6.11 -6.75
C LEU A 103 4.02 6.90 -8.06
N ALA A 104 5.02 7.76 -8.22
CA ALA A 104 5.15 8.64 -9.38
C ALA A 104 6.52 8.56 -10.03
N GLY A 105 6.56 8.80 -11.35
CA GLY A 105 7.75 8.84 -12.16
C GLY A 105 7.59 8.09 -13.48
N SER A 106 8.71 7.74 -14.10
CA SER A 106 8.78 6.87 -15.27
C SER A 106 8.35 5.43 -14.91
N VAL A 107 8.07 4.62 -15.91
CA VAL A 107 7.75 3.19 -15.74
C VAL A 107 8.83 2.46 -14.93
N SER A 108 10.12 2.74 -15.21
CA SER A 108 11.23 2.14 -14.46
C SER A 108 11.20 2.53 -12.98
N GLN A 109 11.06 3.82 -12.68
CA GLN A 109 11.02 4.31 -11.30
C GLN A 109 9.84 3.75 -10.50
N ILE A 110 8.68 3.60 -11.15
CA ILE A 110 7.51 2.98 -10.54
C ILE A 110 7.77 1.50 -10.27
N ARG A 111 8.35 0.76 -11.25
CA ARG A 111 8.72 -0.65 -11.06
C ARG A 111 9.71 -0.84 -9.91
N ASP A 112 10.74 0.00 -9.83
CA ASP A 112 11.74 -0.04 -8.75
C ASP A 112 11.10 0.16 -7.37
N LYS A 113 10.14 1.08 -7.28
CA LYS A 113 9.41 1.33 -6.02
C LYS A 113 8.49 0.17 -5.66
N LEU A 114 7.83 -0.46 -6.63
CA LEU A 114 7.01 -1.66 -6.42
C LEU A 114 7.86 -2.87 -6.01
N ALA A 115 9.05 -3.04 -6.58
CA ALA A 115 9.97 -4.10 -6.17
C ALA A 115 10.39 -3.93 -4.69
N LYS A 116 10.61 -2.69 -4.23
CA LYS A 116 10.87 -2.40 -2.81
C LYS A 116 9.68 -2.73 -1.92
N LEU A 117 8.44 -2.48 -2.38
CA LEU A 117 7.23 -2.89 -1.67
C LEU A 117 7.11 -4.41 -1.57
N GLN A 118 7.37 -5.12 -2.67
CA GLN A 118 7.38 -6.59 -2.67
C GLN A 118 8.43 -7.14 -1.70
N ALA A 119 9.63 -6.55 -1.67
CA ALA A 119 10.68 -6.91 -0.71
C ALA A 119 10.27 -6.62 0.76
N ALA A 120 9.41 -5.62 0.99
CA ALA A 120 8.81 -5.34 2.30
C ALA A 120 7.63 -6.28 2.66
N GLY A 121 7.36 -7.30 1.83
CA GLY A 121 6.32 -8.29 2.06
C GLY A 121 4.91 -7.86 1.65
N VAL A 122 4.77 -6.82 0.83
CA VAL A 122 3.47 -6.37 0.31
C VAL A 122 3.03 -7.29 -0.82
N GLY A 123 1.85 -7.92 -0.66
CA GLY A 123 1.23 -8.79 -1.66
C GLY A 123 0.10 -8.14 -2.45
N MET A 124 -0.37 -6.96 -2.04
CA MET A 124 -1.48 -6.29 -2.72
C MET A 124 -1.29 -4.77 -2.72
N LEU A 125 -1.64 -4.12 -3.83
CA LEU A 125 -1.61 -2.67 -3.99
C LEU A 125 -3.02 -2.14 -4.22
N PHE A 126 -3.41 -1.11 -3.47
CA PHE A 126 -4.62 -0.33 -3.69
C PHE A 126 -4.26 1.03 -4.30
N ILE A 127 -4.84 1.34 -5.44
CA ILE A 127 -4.71 2.63 -6.11
C ILE A 127 -6.07 3.35 -6.04
N PRO A 128 -6.22 4.38 -5.19
CA PRO A 128 -7.47 5.11 -5.04
C PRO A 128 -7.73 5.98 -6.28
N THR A 129 -8.72 5.63 -7.05
CA THR A 129 -9.03 6.29 -8.34
C THR A 129 -9.45 7.74 -8.20
N PHE A 130 -9.99 8.15 -7.04
CA PHE A 130 -10.36 9.54 -6.76
C PHE A 130 -9.16 10.49 -6.58
N LEU A 131 -7.95 9.94 -6.40
CA LEU A 131 -6.70 10.70 -6.31
C LEU A 131 -5.90 10.69 -7.61
N LEU A 132 -6.35 9.96 -8.63
CA LEU A 132 -5.70 9.94 -9.93
C LEU A 132 -5.84 11.31 -10.64
N PRO A 133 -4.91 11.65 -11.54
CA PRO A 133 -5.05 12.78 -12.46
C PRO A 133 -6.34 12.71 -13.29
N THR A 134 -6.66 13.78 -14.00
CA THR A 134 -7.87 13.89 -14.83
C THR A 134 -7.97 12.76 -15.86
N ASP A 135 -6.84 12.32 -16.42
CA ASP A 135 -6.76 11.12 -17.27
C ASP A 135 -6.52 9.85 -16.45
N ARG A 136 -7.50 9.53 -15.62
CA ARG A 136 -7.43 8.33 -14.76
C ARG A 136 -7.45 7.01 -15.53
N HIS A 137 -8.15 6.96 -16.68
CA HIS A 137 -8.22 5.76 -17.49
C HIS A 137 -6.89 5.48 -18.17
N GLY A 138 -6.27 6.46 -18.84
CA GLY A 138 -4.96 6.31 -19.44
C GLY A 138 -3.86 5.93 -18.43
N ALA A 139 -3.88 6.51 -17.23
CA ALA A 139 -2.93 6.15 -16.18
C ALA A 139 -3.10 4.69 -15.71
N LEU A 140 -4.33 4.20 -15.54
CA LEU A 140 -4.59 2.80 -15.17
C LEU A 140 -4.26 1.85 -16.31
N ASP A 141 -4.64 2.15 -17.53
CA ASP A 141 -4.34 1.32 -18.70
C ASP A 141 -2.82 1.20 -18.90
N ARG A 142 -2.09 2.30 -18.75
CA ARG A 142 -0.63 2.30 -18.78
C ARG A 142 -0.02 1.47 -17.65
N PHE A 143 -0.55 1.59 -16.43
CA PHE A 143 -0.12 0.77 -15.31
C PHE A 143 -0.35 -0.72 -15.57
N MET A 144 -1.53 -1.08 -16.08
CA MET A 144 -1.90 -2.48 -16.34
C MET A 144 -1.12 -3.10 -17.49
N SER A 145 -0.77 -2.33 -18.52
CA SER A 145 -0.03 -2.82 -19.70
C SER A 145 1.49 -2.82 -19.50
N GLU A 146 2.04 -1.76 -18.88
CA GLU A 146 3.47 -1.57 -18.81
C GLU A 146 4.10 -1.99 -17.47
N ILE A 147 3.33 -2.07 -16.37
CA ILE A 147 3.87 -2.31 -15.03
C ILE A 147 3.36 -3.60 -14.43
N ALA A 148 2.06 -3.79 -14.35
CA ALA A 148 1.44 -4.92 -13.67
C ALA A 148 1.92 -6.32 -14.15
N PRO A 149 2.23 -6.55 -15.44
CA PRO A 149 2.70 -7.87 -15.88
C PRO A 149 3.99 -8.33 -15.23
N ALA A 150 4.87 -7.39 -14.81
CA ALA A 150 6.13 -7.72 -14.14
C ALA A 150 5.96 -8.20 -12.68
N PHE A 151 4.76 -8.03 -12.09
CA PHE A 151 4.45 -8.36 -10.68
C PHE A 151 3.32 -9.37 -10.51
N ARG A 152 2.81 -9.92 -11.62
CA ARG A 152 1.87 -11.04 -11.59
C ARG A 152 2.67 -12.34 -11.62
N SER A 153 2.68 -13.06 -10.52
CA SER A 153 3.12 -14.46 -10.42
C SER A 153 1.98 -15.40 -10.71
#